data_887c299a0fc51d5e345d0d8355cf2b48
#
_entry.id   887c299a0fc51d5e345d0d8355cf2b48
#
_cell.length_a   1.000
_cell.length_b   1.000
_cell.length_c   1.000
_cell.angle_alpha   90.00
_cell.angle_beta   90.00
_cell.angle_gamma   90.00
#
_symmetry.space_group_name_H-M   'P 1'
#
loop_
_entity.id
_entity.type
_entity.pdbx_description
1 polymer ?
#
loop_
_entity_poly.entity_id
_entity_poly.type
_entity_poly.pdbx_seq_one_letter_code
_entity_poly.pdbx_strand_id
1 'polypeptide(L)'
;MKTAHGRIQPVFYWAVGALLVVILAAVLLPTQLEQITATVQQFISSTFGWYYLIAVTLFALVCLFIIISPYGKIKLGKDDDKPEYGYLTWFAMLFSAGMGIGLVFFGAAEPMSHFAINSPTVEEGTIEAARESMRFVFFHYGIHAWGIYAIIAVCLAYFNFRKGKPGLISGTLSPLMNTDGLKGKFIDGFGLVATVTGIVTSLGFGAVQMNGGISFLFDLPINFWIQTIIIVIVTVLFLTSAMTGLNKGIRILSNFNMILALILLMFIATFGSTMFSLNLFTNTLGTYLQTLPELSFRIAPGSPDAREWINDWTIFYWAWWIAWSPYVGTFIARVSRGRTLREFTIAVLIVPSIVGFIWFSFVGGTAMSLELNEVINLSALTNEEMMFGMLSTMPISTITSIVTIVLIAVFFITSADSATFVLGMHSTNGSNNPPNGIKFVWGMVLSVTAIALLYSGGLQAVQNVMIIAAFPFSIILLMMVFSLIKSLRSERSQFSTNQPQLVIRKQSREDEDDSSTTDKD
;
A
#
# COMPACT_ATOMS: atom_id res chain seq x y z
N MET A 1 -9.49 35.17 -10.45
CA MET A 1 -9.39 33.89 -11.20
C MET A 1 -10.27 32.86 -10.51
N LYS A 2 -11.49 32.63 -10.98
CA LYS A 2 -12.33 31.49 -10.52
C LYS A 2 -11.69 30.23 -11.10
N THR A 3 -10.97 29.52 -10.27
CA THR A 3 -10.22 28.33 -10.57
C THR A 3 -11.14 27.24 -11.11
N ALA A 4 -10.70 26.55 -12.16
CA ALA A 4 -11.36 25.39 -12.80
C ALA A 4 -11.40 24.13 -11.88
N HIS A 5 -11.52 24.32 -10.57
CA HIS A 5 -11.63 23.27 -9.56
C HIS A 5 -13.00 22.63 -9.70
N GLY A 6 -13.03 21.33 -10.01
CA GLY A 6 -14.26 20.54 -10.17
C GLY A 6 -14.65 20.21 -11.62
N ARG A 7 -13.94 20.73 -12.63
CA ARG A 7 -14.17 20.34 -14.03
C ARG A 7 -13.59 18.97 -14.32
N ILE A 8 -14.40 18.08 -14.89
CA ILE A 8 -13.97 16.74 -15.31
C ILE A 8 -12.84 16.87 -16.32
N GLN A 9 -11.75 16.20 -16.07
CA GLN A 9 -10.57 16.21 -16.95
C GLN A 9 -10.70 15.13 -18.03
N PRO A 10 -10.10 15.31 -19.21
CA PRO A 10 -10.10 14.27 -20.26
C PRO A 10 -9.51 12.94 -19.82
N VAL A 11 -8.61 12.94 -18.82
CA VAL A 11 -8.04 11.72 -18.24
C VAL A 11 -9.10 10.77 -17.68
N PHE A 12 -10.21 11.30 -17.17
CA PHE A 12 -11.34 10.50 -16.71
C PHE A 12 -11.92 9.62 -17.83
N TYR A 13 -12.21 10.24 -18.99
CA TYR A 13 -12.88 9.55 -20.08
C TYR A 13 -12.02 8.44 -20.70
N TRP A 14 -10.73 8.69 -20.86
CA TRP A 14 -9.88 7.65 -21.42
C TRP A 14 -9.56 6.53 -20.41
N ALA A 15 -9.39 6.84 -19.10
CA ALA A 15 -9.21 5.80 -18.09
C ALA A 15 -10.45 4.93 -17.94
N VAL A 16 -11.64 5.53 -17.88
CA VAL A 16 -12.92 4.78 -17.91
C VAL A 16 -13.06 3.99 -19.21
N GLY A 17 -12.72 4.58 -20.37
CA GLY A 17 -12.74 3.90 -21.66
C GLY A 17 -11.82 2.67 -21.71
N ALA A 18 -10.60 2.79 -21.21
CA ALA A 18 -9.66 1.66 -21.12
C ALA A 18 -10.21 0.52 -20.24
N LEU A 19 -10.80 0.87 -19.08
CA LEU A 19 -11.40 -0.12 -18.17
C LEU A 19 -12.67 -0.75 -18.77
N LEU A 20 -13.48 0.01 -19.51
CA LEU A 20 -14.62 -0.54 -20.22
C LEU A 20 -14.19 -1.56 -21.28
N VAL A 21 -13.07 -1.34 -21.97
CA VAL A 21 -12.52 -2.35 -22.90
C VAL A 21 -12.15 -3.62 -22.15
N VAL A 22 -11.53 -3.52 -20.99
CA VAL A 22 -11.21 -4.70 -20.15
C VAL A 22 -12.49 -5.41 -19.68
N ILE A 23 -13.50 -4.67 -19.23
CA ILE A 23 -14.80 -5.22 -18.81
C ILE A 23 -15.48 -5.95 -19.97
N LEU A 24 -15.57 -5.31 -21.14
CA LEU A 24 -16.17 -5.93 -22.31
C LEU A 24 -15.41 -7.18 -22.76
N ALA A 25 -14.09 -7.14 -22.74
CA ALA A 25 -13.27 -8.31 -23.04
C ALA A 25 -13.50 -9.45 -22.04
N ALA A 26 -13.59 -9.13 -20.73
CA ALA A 26 -13.86 -10.11 -19.69
C ALA A 26 -15.23 -10.79 -19.83
N VAL A 27 -16.24 -10.07 -20.28
CA VAL A 27 -17.61 -10.60 -20.45
C VAL A 27 -17.78 -11.32 -21.78
N LEU A 28 -17.25 -10.75 -22.88
CA LEU A 28 -17.50 -11.27 -24.24
C LEU A 28 -16.48 -12.33 -24.67
N LEU A 29 -15.26 -12.26 -24.13
CA LEU A 29 -14.12 -13.10 -24.52
C LEU A 29 -13.35 -13.58 -23.27
N PRO A 30 -14.03 -14.21 -22.28
CA PRO A 30 -13.43 -14.51 -20.97
C PRO A 30 -12.15 -15.36 -21.09
N THR A 31 -12.20 -16.46 -21.82
CA THR A 31 -11.05 -17.38 -22.00
C THR A 31 -9.87 -16.71 -22.70
N GLN A 32 -10.15 -15.90 -23.73
CA GLN A 32 -9.10 -15.17 -24.44
C GLN A 32 -8.44 -14.11 -23.56
N LEU A 33 -9.25 -13.38 -22.78
CA LEU A 33 -8.72 -12.39 -21.84
C LEU A 33 -7.84 -13.07 -20.79
N GLU A 34 -8.28 -14.16 -20.18
CA GLU A 34 -7.53 -14.94 -19.21
C GLU A 34 -6.18 -15.39 -19.79
N GLN A 35 -6.19 -16.01 -20.97
CA GLN A 35 -4.95 -16.48 -21.63
C GLN A 35 -3.98 -15.34 -21.97
N ILE A 36 -4.50 -14.23 -22.52
CA ILE A 36 -3.67 -13.06 -22.87
C ILE A 36 -3.09 -12.45 -21.60
N THR A 37 -3.91 -12.22 -20.58
CA THR A 37 -3.44 -11.58 -19.34
C THR A 37 -2.47 -12.48 -18.58
N ALA A 38 -2.69 -13.79 -18.54
CA ALA A 38 -1.75 -14.75 -17.97
C ALA A 38 -0.39 -14.74 -18.71
N THR A 39 -0.42 -14.77 -20.05
CA THR A 39 0.80 -14.72 -20.87
C THR A 39 1.58 -13.42 -20.66
N VAL A 40 0.89 -12.27 -20.65
CA VAL A 40 1.54 -10.96 -20.44
C VAL A 40 2.06 -10.82 -19.03
N GLN A 41 1.30 -11.26 -18.02
CA GLN A 41 1.72 -11.26 -16.62
C GLN A 41 2.97 -12.13 -16.43
N GLN A 42 2.96 -13.36 -16.96
CA GLN A 42 4.11 -14.26 -16.88
C GLN A 42 5.35 -13.67 -17.57
N PHE A 43 5.18 -13.05 -18.75
CA PHE A 43 6.26 -12.32 -19.41
C PHE A 43 6.82 -11.20 -18.54
N ILE A 44 5.96 -10.38 -17.93
CA ILE A 44 6.40 -9.29 -17.05
C ILE A 44 7.16 -9.85 -15.84
N SER A 45 6.58 -10.81 -15.13
CA SER A 45 7.17 -11.36 -13.90
C SER A 45 8.47 -12.10 -14.17
N SER A 46 8.54 -12.91 -15.23
CA SER A 46 9.76 -13.67 -15.58
C SER A 46 10.87 -12.79 -16.15
N THR A 47 10.54 -11.79 -16.98
CA THR A 47 11.53 -10.95 -17.64
C THR A 47 11.98 -9.77 -16.76
N PHE A 48 11.06 -9.17 -16.02
CA PHE A 48 11.30 -7.93 -15.26
C PHE A 48 11.26 -8.13 -13.73
N GLY A 49 11.24 -9.35 -13.22
CA GLY A 49 11.26 -9.59 -11.76
C GLY A 49 12.49 -8.99 -11.09
N TRP A 50 13.67 -9.07 -11.70
CA TRP A 50 14.88 -8.40 -11.21
C TRP A 50 14.70 -6.88 -11.09
N TYR A 51 13.96 -6.27 -12.03
CA TYR A 51 13.64 -4.86 -12.03
C TYR A 51 12.76 -4.49 -10.83
N TYR A 52 11.71 -5.28 -10.54
CA TYR A 52 10.85 -5.04 -9.38
C TYR A 52 11.65 -5.09 -8.07
N LEU A 53 12.52 -6.09 -7.90
CA LEU A 53 13.36 -6.22 -6.71
C LEU A 53 14.27 -5.00 -6.53
N ILE A 54 14.96 -4.56 -7.59
CA ILE A 54 15.84 -3.39 -7.55
C ILE A 54 15.04 -2.11 -7.31
N ALA A 55 13.92 -1.91 -8.01
CA ALA A 55 13.11 -0.70 -7.91
C ALA A 55 12.54 -0.53 -6.49
N VAL A 56 11.96 -1.59 -5.92
CA VAL A 56 11.36 -1.54 -4.58
C VAL A 56 12.42 -1.39 -3.49
N THR A 57 13.56 -2.06 -3.64
CA THR A 57 14.72 -1.87 -2.76
C THR A 57 15.25 -0.43 -2.84
N LEU A 58 15.32 0.15 -4.03
CA LEU A 58 15.69 1.56 -4.21
C LEU A 58 14.73 2.50 -3.47
N PHE A 59 13.42 2.22 -3.48
CA PHE A 59 12.45 3.02 -2.71
C PHE A 59 12.76 2.97 -1.22
N ALA A 60 13.02 1.80 -0.67
CA ALA A 60 13.41 1.64 0.73
C ALA A 60 14.73 2.37 1.05
N LEU A 61 15.74 2.29 0.19
CA LEU A 61 17.02 2.98 0.34
C LEU A 61 16.86 4.51 0.26
N VAL A 62 16.00 5.02 -0.61
CA VAL A 62 15.70 6.46 -0.68
C VAL A 62 14.98 6.93 0.58
N CYS A 63 14.08 6.14 1.13
CA CYS A 63 13.48 6.43 2.43
C CYS A 63 14.54 6.50 3.54
N LEU A 64 15.46 5.54 3.60
CA LEU A 64 16.58 5.57 4.54
C LEU A 64 17.46 6.81 4.33
N PHE A 65 17.79 7.14 3.08
CA PHE A 65 18.51 8.36 2.74
C PHE A 65 17.81 9.62 3.26
N ILE A 66 16.49 9.74 3.09
CA ILE A 66 15.71 10.88 3.62
C ILE A 66 15.83 10.93 5.15
N ILE A 67 15.75 9.80 5.84
CA ILE A 67 15.82 9.72 7.30
C ILE A 67 17.17 10.23 7.83
N ILE A 68 18.28 9.78 7.26
CA ILE A 68 19.63 10.09 7.77
C ILE A 68 20.18 11.43 7.27
N SER A 69 19.70 11.91 6.11
CA SER A 69 20.22 13.11 5.46
C SER A 69 19.67 14.41 6.07
N PRO A 70 20.31 15.56 5.80
CA PRO A 70 19.78 16.86 6.17
C PRO A 70 18.44 17.20 5.53
N TYR A 71 18.07 16.58 4.42
CA TYR A 71 16.78 16.75 3.76
C TYR A 71 15.60 16.33 4.65
N GLY A 72 15.84 15.41 5.58
CA GLY A 72 14.84 14.99 6.56
C GLY A 72 14.27 16.10 7.43
N LYS A 73 14.95 17.27 7.54
CA LYS A 73 14.47 18.42 8.29
C LYS A 73 13.45 19.28 7.53
N ILE A 74 13.31 19.09 6.21
CA ILE A 74 12.37 19.84 5.37
C ILE A 74 10.94 19.45 5.77
N LYS A 75 10.05 20.46 5.90
CA LYS A 75 8.63 20.23 6.21
C LYS A 75 7.80 19.96 4.97
N LEU A 76 6.81 19.09 5.12
CA LEU A 76 5.73 18.89 4.18
C LEU A 76 4.72 20.06 4.30
N GLY A 77 5.06 21.19 3.73
CA GLY A 77 4.33 22.44 3.83
C GLY A 77 5.25 23.63 3.96
N LYS A 78 4.73 24.75 4.44
CA LYS A 78 5.52 25.94 4.77
C LYS A 78 6.29 25.71 6.07
N ASP A 79 7.32 26.52 6.32
CA ASP A 79 8.18 26.34 7.50
C ASP A 79 7.44 26.61 8.83
N ASP A 80 6.38 27.41 8.81
CA ASP A 80 5.49 27.73 9.92
C ASP A 80 4.29 26.78 10.06
N ASP A 81 4.03 25.92 9.07
CA ASP A 81 2.94 24.93 9.15
C ASP A 81 3.16 24.00 10.34
N LYS A 82 2.06 23.73 11.07
CA LYS A 82 2.01 22.76 12.18
C LYS A 82 1.22 21.52 11.78
N PRO A 83 1.54 20.35 12.32
CA PRO A 83 0.75 19.15 12.10
C PRO A 83 -0.70 19.33 12.57
N GLU A 84 -1.65 18.88 11.74
CA GLU A 84 -3.09 18.95 12.05
C GLU A 84 -3.49 17.91 13.11
N TYR A 85 -2.83 16.74 13.11
CA TYR A 85 -3.15 15.61 13.99
C TYR A 85 -2.00 15.33 14.96
N GLY A 86 -2.34 14.96 16.22
CA GLY A 86 -1.39 14.41 17.18
C GLY A 86 -0.84 13.05 16.72
N TYR A 87 0.27 12.60 17.29
CA TYR A 87 0.96 11.37 16.88
C TYR A 87 0.06 10.14 16.88
N LEU A 88 -0.67 9.87 17.95
CA LEU A 88 -1.49 8.67 18.08
C LEU A 88 -2.59 8.61 17.00
N THR A 89 -3.30 9.72 16.79
CA THR A 89 -4.34 9.82 15.76
C THR A 89 -3.73 9.67 14.36
N TRP A 90 -2.58 10.31 14.13
CA TRP A 90 -1.89 10.22 12.86
C TRP A 90 -1.41 8.78 12.56
N PHE A 91 -0.81 8.08 13.53
CA PHE A 91 -0.40 6.69 13.39
C PHE A 91 -1.58 5.75 13.07
N ALA A 92 -2.71 5.95 13.74
CA ALA A 92 -3.94 5.21 13.45
C ALA A 92 -4.42 5.46 12.00
N MET A 93 -4.33 6.70 11.51
CA MET A 93 -4.66 7.05 10.13
C MET A 93 -3.70 6.42 9.12
N LEU A 94 -2.38 6.42 9.41
CA LEU A 94 -1.38 5.78 8.55
C LEU A 94 -1.67 4.28 8.40
N PHE A 95 -1.93 3.60 9.50
CA PHE A 95 -2.25 2.18 9.50
C PHE A 95 -3.54 1.91 8.72
N SER A 96 -4.61 2.64 9.02
CA SER A 96 -5.92 2.47 8.36
C SER A 96 -5.88 2.72 6.84
N ALA A 97 -4.95 3.54 6.36
CA ALA A 97 -4.82 3.85 4.94
C ALA A 97 -4.22 2.72 4.11
N GLY A 98 -3.26 2.00 4.67
CA GLY A 98 -2.49 1.01 3.93
C GLY A 98 -2.79 -0.44 4.31
N MET A 99 -3.59 -0.66 5.34
CA MET A 99 -4.02 -1.99 5.77
C MET A 99 -5.50 -2.20 5.43
N GLY A 100 -5.79 -3.29 4.79
CA GLY A 100 -7.12 -3.61 4.31
C GLY A 100 -7.39 -5.10 4.31
N ILE A 101 -8.20 -5.54 3.37
CA ILE A 101 -8.64 -6.94 3.20
C ILE A 101 -7.46 -7.90 3.14
N GLY A 102 -6.35 -7.51 2.48
CA GLY A 102 -5.17 -8.35 2.36
C GLY A 102 -4.58 -8.78 3.71
N LEU A 103 -4.66 -7.95 4.74
CA LEU A 103 -4.20 -8.31 6.09
C LEU A 103 -5.01 -9.48 6.67
N VAL A 104 -6.32 -9.52 6.44
CA VAL A 104 -7.20 -10.58 6.95
C VAL A 104 -7.11 -11.80 6.04
N PHE A 105 -7.13 -11.61 4.71
CA PHE A 105 -7.05 -12.70 3.73
C PHE A 105 -5.75 -13.49 3.89
N PHE A 106 -4.62 -12.82 3.85
CA PHE A 106 -3.32 -13.46 3.94
C PHE A 106 -2.84 -13.70 5.38
N GLY A 107 -3.60 -13.30 6.40
CA GLY A 107 -3.22 -13.45 7.79
C GLY A 107 -2.88 -14.88 8.20
N ALA A 108 -3.67 -15.83 7.75
CA ALA A 108 -3.40 -17.26 7.90
C ALA A 108 -2.87 -17.87 6.58
N ALA A 109 -3.42 -17.47 5.44
CA ALA A 109 -3.17 -18.12 4.15
C ALA A 109 -1.71 -18.04 3.69
N GLU A 110 -1.06 -16.87 3.77
CA GLU A 110 0.34 -16.75 3.33
C GLU A 110 1.32 -17.51 4.25
N PRO A 111 1.27 -17.35 5.60
CA PRO A 111 2.09 -18.17 6.47
C PRO A 111 1.91 -19.66 6.23
N MET A 112 0.68 -20.13 6.08
CA MET A 112 0.39 -21.54 5.80
C MET A 112 0.90 -21.99 4.44
N SER A 113 0.77 -21.16 3.40
CA SER A 113 1.29 -21.46 2.05
C SER A 113 2.79 -21.69 2.05
N HIS A 114 3.56 -20.84 2.73
CA HIS A 114 5.02 -20.98 2.80
C HIS A 114 5.47 -22.05 3.80
N PHE A 115 4.63 -22.41 4.75
CA PHE A 115 4.93 -23.39 5.77
C PHE A 115 4.64 -24.83 5.32
N ALA A 116 3.44 -25.10 4.77
CA ALA A 116 2.93 -26.45 4.60
C ALA A 116 2.51 -26.81 3.16
N ILE A 117 2.47 -25.84 2.22
CA ILE A 117 1.95 -26.10 0.86
C ILE A 117 3.03 -25.92 -0.20
N ASN A 118 3.85 -24.88 -0.09
CA ASN A 118 4.91 -24.54 -1.05
C ASN A 118 6.02 -23.78 -0.34
N SER A 119 6.83 -24.48 0.44
CA SER A 119 7.97 -23.93 1.15
C SER A 119 9.12 -23.67 0.16
N PRO A 120 9.62 -22.42 0.03
CA PRO A 120 10.58 -22.09 -1.03
C PRO A 120 12.04 -22.48 -0.74
N THR A 121 12.37 -22.90 0.49
CA THR A 121 13.76 -23.04 0.91
C THR A 121 14.05 -24.27 1.78
N VAL A 122 13.04 -24.81 2.46
CA VAL A 122 13.19 -25.91 3.43
C VAL A 122 12.03 -26.90 3.33
N GLU A 123 12.13 -28.05 3.99
CA GLU A 123 11.10 -29.07 4.02
C GLU A 123 9.81 -28.55 4.66
N GLU A 124 8.68 -28.80 4.01
CA GLU A 124 7.36 -28.38 4.42
C GLU A 124 6.92 -29.01 5.75
N GLY A 125 6.08 -28.30 6.50
CA GLY A 125 5.51 -28.78 7.77
C GLY A 125 6.49 -28.85 8.93
N THR A 126 7.72 -28.34 8.78
CA THR A 126 8.74 -28.33 9.83
C THR A 126 8.75 -27.01 10.61
N ILE A 127 9.36 -27.03 11.81
CA ILE A 127 9.56 -25.80 12.59
C ILE A 127 10.45 -24.80 11.84
N GLU A 128 11.35 -25.29 11.00
CA GLU A 128 12.20 -24.48 10.13
C GLU A 128 11.36 -23.79 9.05
N ALA A 129 10.44 -24.50 8.43
CA ALA A 129 9.50 -23.93 7.47
C ALA A 129 8.62 -22.84 8.11
N ALA A 130 8.19 -23.00 9.36
CA ALA A 130 7.42 -21.98 10.07
C ALA A 130 8.24 -20.69 10.30
N ARG A 131 9.53 -20.79 10.61
CA ARG A 131 10.45 -19.64 10.76
C ARG A 131 10.68 -18.94 9.42
N GLU A 132 10.97 -19.70 8.37
CA GLU A 132 11.18 -19.20 7.02
C GLU A 132 9.92 -18.53 6.47
N SER A 133 8.78 -19.18 6.63
CA SER A 133 7.47 -18.64 6.24
C SER A 133 7.25 -17.25 6.82
N MET A 134 7.40 -17.10 8.14
CA MET A 134 7.16 -15.82 8.80
C MET A 134 8.20 -14.76 8.39
N ARG A 135 9.42 -15.15 8.04
CA ARG A 135 10.46 -14.25 7.51
C ARG A 135 10.03 -13.66 6.16
N PHE A 136 9.46 -14.47 5.26
CA PHE A 136 8.92 -13.98 3.98
C PHE A 136 7.71 -13.07 4.18
N VAL A 137 6.80 -13.41 5.08
CA VAL A 137 5.67 -12.56 5.44
C VAL A 137 6.14 -11.19 5.94
N PHE A 138 7.14 -11.14 6.83
CA PHE A 138 7.70 -9.87 7.29
C PHE A 138 8.34 -9.08 6.15
N PHE A 139 8.95 -9.76 5.19
CA PHE A 139 9.49 -9.11 3.99
C PHE A 139 8.40 -8.50 3.10
N HIS A 140 7.32 -9.21 2.86
CA HIS A 140 6.22 -8.77 2.01
C HIS A 140 5.38 -7.63 2.61
N TYR A 141 5.27 -7.54 3.95
CA TYR A 141 4.48 -6.53 4.67
C TYR A 141 5.31 -5.50 5.45
N GLY A 142 6.63 -5.58 5.37
CA GLY A 142 7.56 -4.72 6.10
C GLY A 142 8.04 -3.51 5.32
N ILE A 143 9.31 -3.18 5.52
CA ILE A 143 9.95 -1.94 5.06
C ILE A 143 9.82 -1.72 3.55
N HIS A 144 9.88 -2.77 2.74
CA HIS A 144 9.77 -2.68 1.28
C HIS A 144 8.38 -2.23 0.84
N ALA A 145 7.32 -2.85 1.36
CA ALA A 145 5.93 -2.48 1.08
C ALA A 145 5.65 -1.03 1.48
N TRP A 146 6.01 -0.67 2.70
CA TRP A 146 5.80 0.68 3.22
C TRP A 146 6.74 1.71 2.59
N GLY A 147 7.89 1.29 2.07
CA GLY A 147 8.78 2.10 1.25
C GLY A 147 8.11 2.59 -0.05
N ILE A 148 7.35 1.73 -0.72
CA ILE A 148 6.56 2.10 -1.90
C ILE A 148 5.56 3.21 -1.54
N TYR A 149 4.79 3.02 -0.46
CA TYR A 149 3.81 4.00 -0.02
C TYR A 149 4.44 5.30 0.49
N ALA A 150 5.56 5.21 1.20
CA ALA A 150 6.28 6.37 1.70
C ALA A 150 6.79 7.26 0.55
N ILE A 151 7.36 6.67 -0.49
CA ILE A 151 7.90 7.42 -1.63
C ILE A 151 6.80 8.19 -2.36
N ILE A 152 5.71 7.55 -2.73
CA ILE A 152 4.63 8.25 -3.43
C ILE A 152 4.01 9.33 -2.56
N ALA A 153 3.79 9.04 -1.27
CA ALA A 153 3.20 10.00 -0.35
C ALA A 153 4.11 11.20 -0.07
N VAL A 154 5.43 10.99 0.08
CA VAL A 154 6.41 12.07 0.18
C VAL A 154 6.39 12.93 -1.07
N CYS A 155 6.41 12.33 -2.26
CA CYS A 155 6.36 13.07 -3.51
C CYS A 155 5.08 13.92 -3.61
N LEU A 156 3.91 13.31 -3.40
CA LEU A 156 2.63 14.03 -3.47
C LEU A 156 2.57 15.16 -2.43
N ALA A 157 2.93 14.89 -1.17
CA ALA A 157 2.89 15.88 -0.11
C ALA A 157 3.89 17.03 -0.35
N TYR A 158 5.12 16.70 -0.73
CA TYR A 158 6.17 17.69 -0.97
C TYR A 158 5.82 18.62 -2.14
N PHE A 159 5.43 18.05 -3.29
CA PHE A 159 5.09 18.86 -4.45
C PHE A 159 3.79 19.63 -4.26
N ASN A 160 2.79 19.07 -3.58
CA ASN A 160 1.53 19.76 -3.33
C ASN A 160 1.68 20.85 -2.26
N PHE A 161 2.11 20.50 -1.05
CA PHE A 161 2.08 21.41 0.08
C PHE A 161 3.25 22.39 0.10
N ARG A 162 4.45 21.96 -0.33
CA ARG A 162 5.63 22.83 -0.29
C ARG A 162 5.89 23.55 -1.61
N LYS A 163 5.66 22.90 -2.75
CA LYS A 163 5.89 23.49 -4.09
C LYS A 163 4.63 24.06 -4.74
N GLY A 164 3.46 23.91 -4.11
CA GLY A 164 2.20 24.48 -4.61
C GLY A 164 1.71 23.87 -5.92
N LYS A 165 2.16 22.65 -6.26
CA LYS A 165 1.69 21.95 -7.45
C LYS A 165 0.34 21.27 -7.20
N PRO A 166 -0.47 21.01 -8.23
CA PRO A 166 -1.66 20.18 -8.07
C PRO A 166 -1.32 18.84 -7.41
N GLY A 167 -2.20 18.33 -6.54
CA GLY A 167 -2.04 17.02 -5.88
C GLY A 167 -2.25 15.85 -6.85
N LEU A 168 -1.57 15.87 -7.99
CA LEU A 168 -1.62 14.90 -9.08
C LEU A 168 -0.26 14.23 -9.24
N ILE A 169 -0.25 13.03 -9.77
CA ILE A 169 0.99 12.28 -10.05
C ILE A 169 1.85 13.04 -11.03
N SER A 170 1.26 13.57 -12.11
CA SER A 170 1.94 14.40 -13.10
C SER A 170 2.60 15.64 -12.50
N GLY A 171 1.97 16.26 -11.50
CA GLY A 171 2.51 17.43 -10.81
C GLY A 171 3.86 17.16 -10.13
N THR A 172 4.08 15.93 -9.68
CA THR A 172 5.34 15.51 -9.04
C THR A 172 6.52 15.42 -10.01
N LEU A 173 6.25 15.27 -11.31
CA LEU A 173 7.28 15.13 -12.36
C LEU A 173 7.70 16.48 -12.98
N SER A 174 7.12 17.59 -12.54
CA SER A 174 7.42 18.93 -13.09
C SER A 174 8.91 19.33 -13.10
N PRO A 175 9.79 18.88 -12.18
CA PRO A 175 11.23 19.13 -12.27
C PRO A 175 11.97 18.40 -13.40
N LEU A 176 11.42 17.30 -13.90
CA LEU A 176 12.04 16.45 -14.94
C LEU A 176 11.54 16.81 -16.33
N MET A 177 10.24 17.12 -16.45
CA MET A 177 9.61 17.37 -17.74
C MET A 177 8.44 18.33 -17.62
N ASN A 178 8.09 18.95 -18.74
CA ASN A 178 6.82 19.69 -18.81
C ASN A 178 5.66 18.67 -18.81
N THR A 179 4.83 18.73 -17.77
CA THR A 179 3.67 17.85 -17.59
C THR A 179 2.35 18.53 -18.01
N ASP A 180 2.42 19.72 -18.59
CA ASP A 180 1.25 20.37 -19.16
C ASP A 180 0.79 19.62 -20.43
N GLY A 181 -0.51 19.52 -20.64
CA GLY A 181 -1.07 18.92 -21.85
C GLY A 181 -1.16 17.38 -21.82
N LEU A 182 -0.88 16.72 -22.96
CA LEU A 182 -1.12 15.27 -23.14
C LEU A 182 -0.22 14.39 -22.27
N LYS A 183 1.05 14.78 -22.09
CA LYS A 183 2.02 13.99 -21.31
C LYS A 183 1.56 13.80 -19.86
N GLY A 184 1.15 14.89 -19.20
CA GLY A 184 0.63 14.82 -17.84
C GLY A 184 -0.66 13.99 -17.75
N LYS A 185 -1.56 14.12 -18.73
CA LYS A 185 -2.79 13.32 -18.79
C LYS A 185 -2.52 11.83 -18.93
N PHE A 186 -1.52 11.43 -19.71
CA PHE A 186 -1.09 10.03 -19.79
C PHE A 186 -0.58 9.51 -18.45
N ILE A 187 0.29 10.27 -17.78
CA ILE A 187 0.84 9.92 -16.48
C ILE A 187 -0.27 9.75 -15.43
N ASP A 188 -1.17 10.73 -15.32
CA ASP A 188 -2.28 10.67 -14.38
C ASP A 188 -3.24 9.53 -14.69
N GLY A 189 -3.42 9.21 -15.97
CA GLY A 189 -4.27 8.13 -16.37
C GLY A 189 -3.71 6.74 -16.06
N PHE A 190 -2.42 6.51 -16.25
CA PHE A 190 -1.79 5.29 -15.75
C PHE A 190 -1.95 5.15 -14.24
N GLY A 191 -1.83 6.24 -13.50
CA GLY A 191 -2.10 6.25 -12.07
C GLY A 191 -3.55 5.88 -11.73
N LEU A 192 -4.54 6.37 -12.50
CA LEU A 192 -5.94 6.01 -12.32
C LEU A 192 -6.19 4.52 -12.61
N VAL A 193 -5.66 4.01 -13.73
CA VAL A 193 -5.82 2.58 -14.10
C VAL A 193 -5.15 1.68 -13.06
N ALA A 194 -3.92 1.99 -12.65
CA ALA A 194 -3.23 1.25 -11.59
C ALA A 194 -4.04 1.26 -10.29
N THR A 195 -4.55 2.43 -9.88
CA THR A 195 -5.40 2.54 -8.69
C THR A 195 -6.63 1.65 -8.78
N VAL A 196 -7.36 1.69 -9.91
CA VAL A 196 -8.56 0.87 -10.10
C VAL A 196 -8.23 -0.60 -10.01
N THR A 197 -7.21 -1.07 -10.75
CA THR A 197 -6.84 -2.49 -10.75
C THR A 197 -6.35 -2.96 -9.37
N GLY A 198 -5.59 -2.14 -8.65
CA GLY A 198 -5.17 -2.44 -7.28
C GLY A 198 -6.35 -2.57 -6.30
N ILE A 199 -7.31 -1.64 -6.36
CA ILE A 199 -8.52 -1.69 -5.52
C ILE A 199 -9.42 -2.87 -5.92
N VAL A 200 -9.62 -3.11 -7.21
CA VAL A 200 -10.39 -4.26 -7.73
C VAL A 200 -9.81 -5.58 -7.23
N THR A 201 -8.49 -5.70 -7.14
CA THR A 201 -7.83 -6.89 -6.57
C THR A 201 -8.21 -7.08 -5.10
N SER A 202 -8.20 -6.02 -4.30
CA SER A 202 -8.64 -6.10 -2.90
C SER A 202 -10.14 -6.43 -2.78
N LEU A 203 -10.98 -5.89 -3.66
CA LEU A 203 -12.41 -6.20 -3.69
C LEU A 203 -12.63 -7.67 -4.06
N GLY A 204 -11.87 -8.21 -4.99
CA GLY A 204 -11.88 -9.62 -5.36
C GLY A 204 -11.52 -10.52 -4.18
N PHE A 205 -10.40 -10.27 -3.51
CA PHE A 205 -10.00 -11.00 -2.31
C PHE A 205 -11.07 -10.92 -1.21
N GLY A 206 -11.65 -9.75 -0.96
CA GLY A 206 -12.68 -9.57 0.05
C GLY A 206 -13.95 -10.36 -0.25
N ALA A 207 -14.41 -10.36 -1.50
CA ALA A 207 -15.60 -11.11 -1.90
C ALA A 207 -15.38 -12.62 -1.79
N VAL A 208 -14.22 -13.12 -2.22
CA VAL A 208 -13.87 -14.54 -2.14
C VAL A 208 -13.73 -14.98 -0.69
N GLN A 209 -13.06 -14.19 0.17
CA GLN A 209 -12.90 -14.54 1.58
C GLN A 209 -14.23 -14.46 2.36
N MET A 210 -15.09 -13.49 2.08
CA MET A 210 -16.43 -13.49 2.68
C MET A 210 -17.24 -14.69 2.23
N ASN A 211 -17.15 -15.11 0.96
CA ASN A 211 -17.79 -16.33 0.49
C ASN A 211 -17.22 -17.57 1.19
N GLY A 212 -15.88 -17.67 1.37
CA GLY A 212 -15.25 -18.74 2.15
C GLY A 212 -15.76 -18.82 3.60
N GLY A 213 -15.86 -17.65 4.27
CA GLY A 213 -16.42 -17.60 5.62
C GLY A 213 -17.89 -17.98 5.70
N ILE A 214 -18.70 -17.57 4.74
CA ILE A 214 -20.12 -17.94 4.63
C ILE A 214 -20.25 -19.43 4.32
N SER A 215 -19.41 -19.99 3.43
CA SER A 215 -19.32 -21.41 3.16
C SER A 215 -19.02 -22.20 4.43
N PHE A 216 -18.00 -21.78 5.15
CA PHE A 216 -17.56 -22.44 6.37
C PHE A 216 -18.63 -22.46 7.48
N LEU A 217 -19.44 -21.41 7.60
CA LEU A 217 -20.48 -21.29 8.62
C LEU A 217 -21.81 -21.94 8.25
N PHE A 218 -22.17 -21.94 6.96
CA PHE A 218 -23.52 -22.26 6.50
C PHE A 218 -23.57 -23.31 5.39
N ASP A 219 -22.45 -23.98 5.09
CA ASP A 219 -22.31 -24.96 4.00
C ASP A 219 -22.79 -24.47 2.63
N LEU A 220 -22.65 -23.16 2.38
CA LEU A 220 -22.97 -22.57 1.07
C LEU A 220 -21.76 -22.73 0.12
N PRO A 221 -21.99 -22.96 -1.19
CA PRO A 221 -20.88 -23.18 -2.11
C PRO A 221 -20.02 -21.93 -2.30
N ILE A 222 -18.70 -22.14 -2.47
CA ILE A 222 -17.80 -21.08 -2.93
C ILE A 222 -17.93 -20.97 -4.45
N ASN A 223 -18.59 -19.90 -4.94
CA ASN A 223 -18.80 -19.72 -6.36
C ASN A 223 -18.97 -18.24 -6.76
N PHE A 224 -18.84 -18.01 -8.05
CA PHE A 224 -18.96 -16.68 -8.67
C PHE A 224 -20.27 -15.96 -8.33
N TRP A 225 -21.40 -16.64 -8.25
CA TRP A 225 -22.70 -16.00 -8.01
C TRP A 225 -22.82 -15.43 -6.60
N ILE A 226 -22.36 -16.16 -5.59
CA ILE A 226 -22.34 -15.66 -4.21
C ILE A 226 -21.38 -14.49 -4.09
N GLN A 227 -20.17 -14.59 -4.69
CA GLN A 227 -19.21 -13.48 -4.73
C GLN A 227 -19.80 -12.24 -5.40
N THR A 228 -20.53 -12.41 -6.50
CA THR A 228 -21.23 -11.32 -7.18
C THR A 228 -22.29 -10.66 -6.30
N ILE A 229 -23.11 -11.45 -5.59
CA ILE A 229 -24.09 -10.93 -4.65
C ILE A 229 -23.41 -10.12 -3.55
N ILE A 230 -22.33 -10.62 -2.98
CA ILE A 230 -21.53 -9.93 -1.97
C ILE A 230 -21.02 -8.58 -2.51
N ILE A 231 -20.42 -8.57 -3.71
CA ILE A 231 -19.93 -7.32 -4.33
C ILE A 231 -21.08 -6.34 -4.55
N VAL A 232 -22.24 -6.78 -5.04
CA VAL A 232 -23.40 -5.91 -5.27
C VAL A 232 -23.90 -5.30 -3.96
N ILE A 233 -24.06 -6.10 -2.90
CA ILE A 233 -24.48 -5.60 -1.58
C ILE A 233 -23.48 -4.55 -1.06
N VAL A 234 -22.21 -4.87 -1.08
CA VAL A 234 -21.17 -3.95 -0.59
C VAL A 234 -21.08 -2.71 -1.46
N THR A 235 -21.32 -2.82 -2.77
CA THR A 235 -21.37 -1.68 -3.69
C THR A 235 -22.47 -0.70 -3.32
N VAL A 236 -23.68 -1.18 -3.04
CA VAL A 236 -24.78 -0.33 -2.58
C VAL A 236 -24.40 0.40 -1.29
N LEU A 237 -23.77 -0.30 -0.36
CA LEU A 237 -23.38 0.27 0.94
C LEU A 237 -22.30 1.35 0.78
N PHE A 238 -21.21 1.08 0.05
CA PHE A 238 -20.14 2.07 -0.08
C PHE A 238 -20.53 3.24 -0.98
N LEU A 239 -21.33 3.04 -2.03
CA LEU A 239 -21.84 4.14 -2.85
C LEU A 239 -22.78 5.04 -2.05
N THR A 240 -23.65 4.47 -1.21
CA THR A 240 -24.49 5.25 -0.30
C THR A 240 -23.62 6.08 0.64
N SER A 241 -22.57 5.51 1.20
CA SER A 241 -21.60 6.22 2.05
C SER A 241 -20.89 7.35 1.28
N ALA A 242 -20.33 7.05 0.11
CA ALA A 242 -19.59 8.01 -0.71
C ALA A 242 -20.45 9.20 -1.20
N MET A 243 -21.73 8.97 -1.47
CA MET A 243 -22.64 9.99 -2.01
C MET A 243 -23.28 10.87 -0.93
N THR A 244 -23.49 10.36 0.27
CA THR A 244 -24.07 11.12 1.38
C THR A 244 -23.10 12.14 1.97
N GLY A 245 -21.83 12.13 1.53
CA GLY A 245 -20.82 13.11 1.95
C GLY A 245 -20.45 13.00 3.45
N LEU A 246 -20.69 11.85 4.02
CA LEU A 246 -20.48 11.57 5.44
C LEU A 246 -18.97 11.41 5.75
N ASN A 247 -18.20 12.51 5.74
CA ASN A 247 -16.87 12.52 6.39
C ASN A 247 -16.94 11.95 7.83
N LYS A 248 -18.08 12.08 8.49
CA LYS A 248 -18.38 11.42 9.78
C LYS A 248 -18.58 9.91 9.61
N GLY A 249 -19.26 9.44 8.57
CA GLY A 249 -19.54 8.01 8.35
C GLY A 249 -18.27 7.21 8.10
N ILE A 250 -17.42 7.66 7.17
CA ILE A 250 -16.11 7.01 6.89
C ILE A 250 -15.27 6.95 8.15
N ARG A 251 -15.19 8.03 8.93
CA ARG A 251 -14.43 8.07 10.18
C ARG A 251 -14.98 7.08 11.21
N ILE A 252 -16.30 6.98 11.36
CA ILE A 252 -16.94 6.04 12.29
C ILE A 252 -16.67 4.60 11.84
N LEU A 253 -16.86 4.29 10.55
CA LEU A 253 -16.59 2.96 10.01
C LEU A 253 -15.10 2.58 10.13
N SER A 254 -14.18 3.48 9.82
CA SER A 254 -12.74 3.23 9.96
C SER A 254 -12.35 2.97 11.41
N ASN A 255 -12.87 3.75 12.37
CA ASN A 255 -12.62 3.52 13.78
C ASN A 255 -13.22 2.18 14.25
N PHE A 256 -14.46 1.87 13.83
CA PHE A 256 -15.11 0.60 14.12
C PHE A 256 -14.29 -0.59 13.58
N ASN A 257 -13.78 -0.47 12.38
CA ASN A 257 -12.91 -1.47 11.76
C ASN A 257 -11.63 -1.73 12.55
N MET A 258 -10.98 -0.66 12.99
CA MET A 258 -9.78 -0.75 13.83
C MET A 258 -10.06 -1.41 15.17
N ILE A 259 -11.21 -1.11 15.78
CA ILE A 259 -11.64 -1.75 17.04
C ILE A 259 -11.92 -3.23 16.82
N LEU A 260 -12.64 -3.60 15.76
CA LEU A 260 -12.90 -5.01 15.44
C LEU A 260 -11.60 -5.78 15.18
N ALA A 261 -10.67 -5.21 14.40
CA ALA A 261 -9.37 -5.83 14.14
C ALA A 261 -8.57 -6.03 15.44
N LEU A 262 -8.57 -5.03 16.33
CA LEU A 262 -7.91 -5.14 17.63
C LEU A 262 -8.58 -6.20 18.53
N ILE A 263 -9.90 -6.25 18.58
CA ILE A 263 -10.64 -7.26 19.35
C ILE A 263 -10.30 -8.65 18.83
N LEU A 264 -10.32 -8.87 17.50
CA LEU A 264 -9.98 -10.14 16.89
C LEU A 264 -8.52 -10.54 17.18
N LEU A 265 -7.59 -9.59 17.05
CA LEU A 265 -6.18 -9.83 17.39
C LEU A 265 -6.00 -10.22 18.85
N MET A 266 -6.63 -9.49 19.78
CA MET A 266 -6.55 -9.79 21.22
C MET A 266 -7.20 -11.13 21.56
N PHE A 267 -8.29 -11.49 20.87
CA PHE A 267 -8.91 -12.79 21.00
C PHE A 267 -7.95 -13.91 20.56
N ILE A 268 -7.36 -13.80 19.36
CA ILE A 268 -6.39 -14.80 18.86
C ILE A 268 -5.14 -14.83 19.74
N ALA A 269 -4.67 -13.68 20.22
CA ALA A 269 -3.54 -13.61 21.14
C ALA A 269 -3.83 -14.28 22.50
N THR A 270 -5.09 -14.35 22.93
CA THR A 270 -5.47 -14.94 24.22
C THR A 270 -5.77 -16.44 24.11
N PHE A 271 -6.47 -16.85 23.06
CA PHE A 271 -6.96 -18.22 22.89
C PHE A 271 -6.17 -19.05 21.88
N GLY A 272 -5.30 -18.43 21.11
CA GLY A 272 -4.40 -19.09 20.16
C GLY A 272 -3.08 -19.54 20.80
N SER A 273 -2.09 -19.80 19.97
CA SER A 273 -0.75 -20.27 20.38
C SER A 273 0.17 -19.14 20.82
N THR A 274 -0.21 -18.40 21.88
CA THR A 274 0.42 -17.16 22.33
C THR A 274 1.94 -17.25 22.48
N MET A 275 2.45 -18.25 23.20
CA MET A 275 3.89 -18.39 23.45
C MET A 275 4.65 -18.72 22.17
N PHE A 276 4.11 -19.58 21.31
CA PHE A 276 4.68 -19.87 20.01
C PHE A 276 4.75 -18.60 19.15
N SER A 277 3.67 -17.84 19.09
CA SER A 277 3.57 -16.58 18.32
C SER A 277 4.55 -15.52 18.81
N LEU A 278 4.71 -15.33 20.11
CA LEU A 278 5.68 -14.39 20.69
C LEU A 278 7.14 -14.79 20.41
N ASN A 279 7.43 -16.09 20.55
CA ASN A 279 8.75 -16.63 20.23
C ASN A 279 9.06 -16.50 18.74
N LEU A 280 8.08 -16.80 17.89
CA LEU A 280 8.20 -16.66 16.44
C LEU A 280 8.40 -15.19 16.04
N PHE A 281 7.61 -14.25 16.57
CA PHE A 281 7.78 -12.80 16.36
C PHE A 281 9.21 -12.36 16.70
N THR A 282 9.69 -12.71 17.89
CA THR A 282 11.00 -12.30 18.37
C THR A 282 12.13 -12.86 17.50
N ASN A 283 12.06 -14.15 17.17
CA ASN A 283 13.02 -14.80 16.29
C ASN A 283 12.99 -14.20 14.88
N THR A 284 11.80 -14.03 14.32
CA THR A 284 11.62 -13.51 12.95
C THR A 284 12.08 -12.08 12.82
N LEU A 285 11.86 -11.23 13.82
CA LEU A 285 12.36 -9.85 13.80
C LEU A 285 13.88 -9.80 13.65
N GLY A 286 14.59 -10.65 14.38
CA GLY A 286 16.06 -10.76 14.28
C GLY A 286 16.51 -11.28 12.91
N THR A 287 15.92 -12.38 12.43
CA THR A 287 16.30 -12.98 11.15
C THR A 287 15.89 -12.11 9.96
N TYR A 288 14.74 -11.43 10.02
CA TYR A 288 14.32 -10.47 9.00
C TYR A 288 15.34 -9.33 8.84
N LEU A 289 15.74 -8.69 9.93
CA LEU A 289 16.73 -7.60 9.88
C LEU A 289 18.10 -8.08 9.39
N GLN A 290 18.53 -9.28 9.80
CA GLN A 290 19.80 -9.87 9.40
C GLN A 290 19.81 -10.22 7.91
N THR A 291 18.73 -10.80 7.39
CA THR A 291 18.66 -11.31 6.01
C THR A 291 17.99 -10.34 5.02
N LEU A 292 17.62 -9.14 5.48
CA LEU A 292 16.95 -8.14 4.64
C LEU A 292 17.69 -7.84 3.32
N PRO A 293 19.04 -7.67 3.29
CA PRO A 293 19.75 -7.49 2.02
C PRO A 293 19.64 -8.68 1.08
N GLU A 294 19.70 -9.90 1.58
CA GLU A 294 19.53 -11.13 0.79
C GLU A 294 18.14 -11.20 0.19
N LEU A 295 17.09 -11.03 1.00
CA LEU A 295 15.70 -11.04 0.57
C LEU A 295 15.43 -9.97 -0.49
N SER A 296 16.04 -8.78 -0.34
CA SER A 296 15.87 -7.65 -1.25
C SER A 296 16.29 -7.95 -2.69
N PHE A 297 17.25 -8.86 -2.89
CA PHE A 297 17.80 -9.20 -4.19
C PHE A 297 17.65 -10.68 -4.56
N ARG A 298 16.83 -11.43 -3.83
CA ARG A 298 16.58 -12.85 -4.06
C ARG A 298 15.80 -13.06 -5.36
N ILE A 299 16.51 -13.42 -6.44
CA ILE A 299 15.93 -13.67 -7.77
C ILE A 299 16.04 -15.14 -8.20
N ALA A 300 16.80 -15.97 -7.47
CA ALA A 300 17.00 -17.40 -7.69
C ALA A 300 17.39 -17.78 -9.13
N PRO A 301 18.54 -17.30 -9.69
CA PRO A 301 18.97 -17.67 -11.01
C PRO A 301 19.29 -19.17 -11.08
N GLY A 302 18.81 -19.85 -12.11
CA GLY A 302 19.06 -21.30 -12.31
C GLY A 302 18.16 -22.24 -11.50
N SER A 303 17.18 -21.72 -10.75
CA SER A 303 16.18 -22.51 -10.02
C SER A 303 14.77 -22.13 -10.49
N PRO A 304 14.15 -22.89 -11.44
CA PRO A 304 12.82 -22.58 -11.97
C PRO A 304 11.74 -22.51 -10.87
N ASP A 305 11.69 -23.48 -9.97
CA ASP A 305 10.65 -23.58 -8.93
C ASP A 305 10.75 -22.40 -7.94
N ALA A 306 11.97 -22.09 -7.47
CA ALA A 306 12.18 -20.93 -6.61
C ALA A 306 11.87 -19.62 -7.34
N ARG A 307 12.10 -19.56 -8.65
CA ARG A 307 11.76 -18.40 -9.47
C ARG A 307 10.25 -18.24 -9.63
N GLU A 308 9.51 -19.33 -9.84
CA GLU A 308 8.06 -19.33 -9.90
C GLU A 308 7.47 -18.83 -8.58
N TRP A 309 7.92 -19.36 -7.46
CA TRP A 309 7.51 -18.88 -6.13
C TRP A 309 7.77 -17.37 -5.95
N ILE A 310 8.93 -16.86 -6.40
CA ILE A 310 9.23 -15.43 -6.32
C ILE A 310 8.24 -14.61 -7.18
N ASN A 311 7.88 -15.11 -8.36
CA ASN A 311 6.92 -14.45 -9.25
C ASN A 311 5.52 -14.40 -8.62
N ASP A 312 5.08 -15.52 -8.03
CA ASP A 312 3.73 -15.69 -7.50
C ASP A 312 3.52 -14.95 -6.19
N TRP A 313 4.58 -14.73 -5.42
CA TRP A 313 4.51 -14.08 -4.12
C TRP A 313 5.21 -12.71 -4.10
N THR A 314 6.51 -12.66 -4.23
CA THR A 314 7.25 -11.41 -4.05
C THR A 314 6.92 -10.39 -5.14
N ILE A 315 6.93 -10.81 -6.41
CA ILE A 315 6.64 -9.88 -7.53
C ILE A 315 5.16 -9.51 -7.54
N PHE A 316 4.27 -10.45 -7.23
CA PHE A 316 2.84 -10.17 -7.03
C PHE A 316 2.62 -9.09 -5.96
N TYR A 317 3.23 -9.22 -4.77
CA TYR A 317 3.10 -8.22 -3.72
C TYR A 317 3.65 -6.86 -4.12
N TRP A 318 4.83 -6.81 -4.76
CA TRP A 318 5.40 -5.55 -5.22
C TRP A 318 4.50 -4.87 -6.25
N ALA A 319 3.95 -5.62 -7.18
CA ALA A 319 3.00 -5.10 -8.15
C ALA A 319 1.71 -4.60 -7.48
N TRP A 320 1.17 -5.35 -6.52
CA TRP A 320 -0.05 -4.96 -5.80
C TRP A 320 0.16 -3.68 -4.99
N TRP A 321 1.25 -3.60 -4.22
CA TRP A 321 1.56 -2.39 -3.46
C TRP A 321 1.79 -1.19 -4.38
N ILE A 322 2.46 -1.36 -5.53
CA ILE A 322 2.65 -0.33 -6.54
C ILE A 322 1.30 0.12 -7.11
N ALA A 323 0.41 -0.79 -7.50
CA ALA A 323 -0.91 -0.47 -8.02
C ALA A 323 -1.77 0.28 -6.97
N TRP A 324 -1.66 -0.09 -5.71
CA TRP A 324 -2.39 0.54 -4.60
C TRP A 324 -1.81 1.90 -4.18
N SER A 325 -0.56 2.14 -4.49
CA SER A 325 0.20 3.27 -3.97
C SER A 325 -0.36 4.65 -4.33
N PRO A 326 -0.99 4.93 -5.49
CA PRO A 326 -1.59 6.25 -5.74
C PRO A 326 -2.71 6.58 -4.76
N TYR A 327 -3.53 5.59 -4.42
CA TYR A 327 -4.61 5.73 -3.45
C TYR A 327 -4.05 5.95 -2.04
N VAL A 328 -3.26 5.02 -1.54
CA VAL A 328 -2.67 5.06 -0.20
C VAL A 328 -1.78 6.29 -0.02
N GLY A 329 -0.93 6.57 -1.01
CA GLY A 329 -0.02 7.71 -0.98
C GLY A 329 -0.74 9.05 -0.94
N THR A 330 -1.84 9.20 -1.68
CA THR A 330 -2.68 10.42 -1.63
C THR A 330 -3.29 10.62 -0.25
N PHE A 331 -3.79 9.54 0.37
CA PHE A 331 -4.39 9.62 1.70
C PHE A 331 -3.33 9.97 2.76
N ILE A 332 -2.21 9.24 2.78
CA ILE A 332 -1.11 9.47 3.72
C ILE A 332 -0.55 10.89 3.58
N ALA A 333 -0.37 11.38 2.35
CA ALA A 333 0.09 12.74 2.09
C ALA A 333 -0.83 13.77 2.74
N ARG A 334 -2.15 13.64 2.57
CA ARG A 334 -3.14 14.60 3.09
C ARG A 334 -3.13 14.74 4.61
N VAL A 335 -2.98 13.64 5.33
CA VAL A 335 -3.01 13.65 6.81
C VAL A 335 -1.66 14.04 7.43
N SER A 336 -0.63 14.29 6.61
CA SER A 336 0.75 14.48 7.09
C SER A 336 1.30 15.90 6.88
N ARG A 337 0.46 16.87 6.48
CA ARG A 337 0.89 18.27 6.34
C ARG A 337 1.50 18.80 7.62
N GLY A 338 2.58 19.56 7.51
CA GLY A 338 3.30 20.16 8.65
C GLY A 338 4.32 19.24 9.33
N ARG A 339 4.38 17.96 8.99
CA ARG A 339 5.41 17.02 9.46
C ARG A 339 6.72 17.24 8.71
N THR A 340 7.86 16.91 9.33
CA THR A 340 9.13 16.86 8.62
C THR A 340 9.22 15.59 7.77
N LEU A 341 10.04 15.61 6.69
CA LEU A 341 10.27 14.44 5.84
C LEU A 341 10.79 13.24 6.66
N ARG A 342 11.68 13.50 7.64
CA ARG A 342 12.22 12.44 8.52
C ARG A 342 11.14 11.81 9.37
N GLU A 343 10.41 12.64 10.09
CA GLU A 343 9.32 12.19 10.96
C GLU A 343 8.27 11.39 10.18
N PHE A 344 7.89 11.92 9.02
CA PHE A 344 6.96 11.27 8.11
C PHE A 344 7.47 9.89 7.65
N THR A 345 8.71 9.85 7.12
CA THR A 345 9.25 8.61 6.55
C THR A 345 9.45 7.53 7.61
N ILE A 346 9.96 7.89 8.80
CA ILE A 346 10.09 6.94 9.92
C ILE A 346 8.71 6.37 10.30
N ALA A 347 7.71 7.24 10.48
CA ALA A 347 6.38 6.79 10.92
C ALA A 347 5.72 5.87 9.89
N VAL A 348 5.78 6.22 8.59
CA VAL A 348 5.17 5.41 7.54
C VAL A 348 5.86 4.06 7.37
N LEU A 349 7.19 4.00 7.53
CA LEU A 349 7.91 2.73 7.42
C LEU A 349 7.72 1.82 8.63
N ILE A 350 7.80 2.37 9.84
CA ILE A 350 7.96 1.56 11.06
C ILE A 350 6.62 1.20 11.69
N VAL A 351 5.72 2.19 11.85
CA VAL A 351 4.49 1.96 12.62
C VAL A 351 3.61 0.87 12.01
N PRO A 352 3.25 0.93 10.72
CA PRO A 352 2.41 -0.10 10.14
C PRO A 352 3.12 -1.44 9.97
N SER A 353 4.45 -1.44 9.72
CA SER A 353 5.24 -2.68 9.64
C SER A 353 5.18 -3.45 10.96
N ILE A 354 5.40 -2.79 12.10
CA ILE A 354 5.33 -3.43 13.42
C ILE A 354 3.93 -4.00 13.69
N VAL A 355 2.88 -3.23 13.39
CA VAL A 355 1.50 -3.71 13.58
C VAL A 355 1.21 -4.91 12.70
N GLY A 356 1.65 -4.90 11.43
CA GLY A 356 1.54 -6.05 10.53
C GLY A 356 2.32 -7.26 11.06
N PHE A 357 3.55 -7.08 11.53
CA PHE A 357 4.37 -8.15 12.10
C PHE A 357 3.71 -8.81 13.31
N ILE A 358 3.11 -8.01 14.20
CA ILE A 358 2.33 -8.52 15.33
C ILE A 358 1.13 -9.32 14.83
N TRP A 359 0.35 -8.76 13.90
CA TRP A 359 -0.82 -9.43 13.33
C TRP A 359 -0.48 -10.80 12.75
N PHE A 360 0.49 -10.86 11.83
CA PHE A 360 0.88 -12.10 11.18
C PHE A 360 1.49 -13.12 12.16
N SER A 361 2.24 -12.65 13.15
CA SER A 361 2.83 -13.55 14.15
C SER A 361 1.76 -14.22 15.01
N PHE A 362 0.70 -13.50 15.38
CA PHE A 362 -0.38 -14.12 16.16
C PHE A 362 -1.33 -14.93 15.29
N VAL A 363 -1.76 -14.42 14.15
CA VAL A 363 -2.69 -15.13 13.26
C VAL A 363 -1.99 -16.29 12.57
N GLY A 364 -0.94 -16.02 11.81
CA GLY A 364 -0.17 -17.03 11.08
C GLY A 364 0.57 -17.99 12.00
N GLY A 365 1.15 -17.47 13.10
CA GLY A 365 1.81 -18.30 14.10
C GLY A 365 0.85 -19.28 14.77
N THR A 366 -0.37 -18.85 15.09
CA THR A 366 -1.40 -19.76 15.62
C THR A 366 -1.81 -20.79 14.58
N ALA A 367 -2.04 -20.41 13.32
CA ALA A 367 -2.40 -21.33 12.25
C ALA A 367 -1.33 -22.41 12.06
N MET A 368 -0.06 -22.02 11.93
CA MET A 368 1.05 -22.97 11.81
C MET A 368 1.22 -23.87 13.05
N SER A 369 1.05 -23.31 14.24
CA SER A 369 1.14 -24.08 15.49
C SER A 369 0.04 -25.14 15.60
N LEU A 370 -1.18 -24.84 15.17
CA LEU A 370 -2.29 -25.78 15.16
C LEU A 370 -2.03 -26.97 14.22
N GLU A 371 -1.45 -26.71 13.05
CA GLU A 371 -1.09 -27.77 12.10
C GLU A 371 0.12 -28.57 12.58
N LEU A 372 1.17 -27.93 13.11
CA LEU A 372 2.34 -28.59 13.70
C LEU A 372 1.97 -29.55 14.84
N ASN A 373 0.92 -29.23 15.60
CA ASN A 373 0.43 -30.07 16.70
C ASN A 373 -0.73 -31.01 16.27
N GLU A 374 -0.98 -31.13 14.97
CA GLU A 374 -2.02 -32.02 14.39
C GLU A 374 -3.44 -31.75 14.95
N VAL A 375 -3.73 -30.54 15.39
CA VAL A 375 -5.05 -30.15 15.91
C VAL A 375 -6.07 -30.01 14.77
N ILE A 376 -5.63 -29.45 13.64
CA ILE A 376 -6.43 -29.28 12.42
C ILE A 376 -5.50 -29.26 11.20
N ASN A 377 -5.93 -29.84 10.10
CA ASN A 377 -5.23 -29.79 8.82
C ASN A 377 -5.73 -28.57 8.04
N LEU A 378 -5.10 -27.40 8.27
CA LEU A 378 -5.44 -26.16 7.59
C LEU A 378 -4.95 -26.12 6.14
N SER A 379 -3.84 -26.80 5.84
CA SER A 379 -3.29 -26.88 4.48
C SER A 379 -4.20 -27.63 3.49
N ALA A 380 -5.17 -28.40 3.98
CA ALA A 380 -6.20 -29.03 3.15
C ALA A 380 -7.38 -28.09 2.81
N LEU A 381 -7.47 -26.92 3.48
CA LEU A 381 -8.50 -25.92 3.21
C LEU A 381 -8.05 -24.98 2.10
N THR A 382 -9.01 -24.31 1.47
CA THR A 382 -8.71 -23.22 0.55
C THR A 382 -8.19 -21.99 1.29
N ASN A 383 -7.44 -21.11 0.61
CA ASN A 383 -6.84 -19.92 1.22
C ASN A 383 -7.88 -19.04 1.93
N GLU A 384 -9.06 -18.89 1.34
CA GLU A 384 -10.18 -18.11 1.89
C GLU A 384 -10.83 -18.75 3.13
N GLU A 385 -10.67 -20.04 3.33
CA GLU A 385 -11.23 -20.78 4.47
C GLU A 385 -10.26 -20.91 5.65
N MET A 386 -8.94 -20.82 5.42
CA MET A 386 -7.91 -21.07 6.46
C MET A 386 -8.10 -20.25 7.72
N MET A 387 -8.46 -18.96 7.60
CA MET A 387 -8.74 -18.09 8.74
C MET A 387 -9.90 -18.61 9.59
N PHE A 388 -10.96 -19.08 8.94
CA PHE A 388 -12.15 -19.64 9.61
C PHE A 388 -11.88 -21.03 10.18
N GLY A 389 -11.11 -21.86 9.49
CA GLY A 389 -10.62 -23.13 10.00
C GLY A 389 -9.80 -22.96 11.28
N MET A 390 -8.89 -22.00 11.32
CA MET A 390 -8.15 -21.66 12.53
C MET A 390 -9.09 -21.21 13.67
N LEU A 391 -10.04 -20.33 13.40
CA LEU A 391 -10.99 -19.83 14.40
C LEU A 391 -11.93 -20.93 14.93
N SER A 392 -12.21 -21.97 14.13
CA SER A 392 -13.08 -23.07 14.54
C SER A 392 -12.51 -23.90 15.70
N THR A 393 -11.22 -23.86 15.92
CA THR A 393 -10.55 -24.55 17.03
C THR A 393 -10.61 -23.77 18.36
N MET A 394 -11.14 -22.53 18.33
CA MET A 394 -11.17 -21.64 19.48
C MET A 394 -12.57 -21.52 20.08
N PRO A 395 -12.69 -21.03 21.34
CA PRO A 395 -14.01 -20.77 21.95
C PRO A 395 -14.82 -19.77 21.10
N ILE A 396 -16.15 -19.89 21.17
CA ILE A 396 -17.09 -18.96 20.48
C ILE A 396 -16.80 -18.77 18.97
N SER A 397 -16.33 -19.82 18.30
CA SER A 397 -15.87 -19.81 16.91
C SER A 397 -16.87 -19.19 15.92
N THR A 398 -18.16 -19.47 16.06
CA THR A 398 -19.21 -18.88 15.22
C THR A 398 -19.25 -17.36 15.35
N ILE A 399 -19.13 -16.84 16.57
CA ILE A 399 -19.14 -15.38 16.81
C ILE A 399 -17.89 -14.74 16.21
N THR A 400 -16.71 -15.31 16.44
CA THR A 400 -15.46 -14.77 15.90
C THR A 400 -15.40 -14.86 14.38
N SER A 401 -15.95 -15.89 13.78
CA SER A 401 -16.09 -16.00 12.31
C SER A 401 -17.03 -14.94 11.75
N ILE A 402 -18.18 -14.69 12.38
CA ILE A 402 -19.08 -13.59 11.99
C ILE A 402 -18.38 -12.23 12.13
N VAL A 403 -17.67 -12.00 13.25
CA VAL A 403 -16.88 -10.77 13.44
C VAL A 403 -15.84 -10.60 12.34
N THR A 404 -15.20 -11.68 11.92
CA THR A 404 -14.22 -11.66 10.81
C THR A 404 -14.88 -11.30 9.48
N ILE A 405 -16.05 -11.87 9.16
CA ILE A 405 -16.81 -11.51 7.93
C ILE A 405 -17.22 -10.04 7.97
N VAL A 406 -17.71 -9.55 9.11
CA VAL A 406 -18.07 -8.13 9.27
C VAL A 406 -16.85 -7.24 9.13
N LEU A 407 -15.70 -7.62 9.69
CA LEU A 407 -14.43 -6.91 9.57
C LEU A 407 -14.02 -6.78 8.09
N ILE A 408 -14.07 -7.87 7.32
CA ILE A 408 -13.77 -7.86 5.89
C ILE A 408 -14.75 -6.96 5.13
N ALA A 409 -16.05 -7.07 5.41
CA ALA A 409 -17.08 -6.23 4.78
C ALA A 409 -16.85 -4.74 5.05
N VAL A 410 -16.51 -4.37 6.28
CA VAL A 410 -16.23 -2.97 6.64
C VAL A 410 -14.93 -2.48 6.00
N PHE A 411 -13.88 -3.31 5.91
CA PHE A 411 -12.68 -2.98 5.15
C PHE A 411 -12.98 -2.76 3.67
N PHE A 412 -13.84 -3.61 3.09
CA PHE A 412 -14.28 -3.46 1.71
C PHE A 412 -14.99 -2.12 1.48
N ILE A 413 -15.98 -1.80 2.34
CA ILE A 413 -16.75 -0.55 2.24
C ILE A 413 -15.83 0.67 2.39
N THR A 414 -14.98 0.71 3.40
CA THR A 414 -14.13 1.87 3.68
C THR A 414 -13.04 2.08 2.62
N SER A 415 -12.47 1.00 2.09
CA SER A 415 -11.48 1.07 1.01
C SER A 415 -12.11 1.54 -0.30
N ALA A 416 -13.26 0.99 -0.68
CA ALA A 416 -13.95 1.36 -1.92
C ALA A 416 -14.49 2.79 -1.88
N ASP A 417 -15.08 3.23 -0.76
CA ASP A 417 -15.55 4.61 -0.57
C ASP A 417 -14.39 5.61 -0.70
N SER A 418 -13.31 5.37 0.05
CA SER A 418 -12.11 6.22 -0.01
C SER A 418 -11.46 6.21 -1.40
N ALA A 419 -11.46 5.07 -2.08
CA ALA A 419 -10.94 4.96 -3.45
C ALA A 419 -11.75 5.79 -4.44
N THR A 420 -13.10 5.77 -4.37
CA THR A 420 -13.94 6.60 -5.25
C THR A 420 -13.66 8.09 -5.07
N PHE A 421 -13.36 8.51 -3.83
CA PHE A 421 -12.98 9.88 -3.55
C PHE A 421 -11.62 10.24 -4.18
N VAL A 422 -10.59 9.41 -4.01
CA VAL A 422 -9.25 9.65 -4.59
C VAL A 422 -9.28 9.62 -6.12
N LEU A 423 -9.98 8.64 -6.72
CA LEU A 423 -10.19 8.58 -8.17
C LEU A 423 -10.93 9.82 -8.68
N GLY A 424 -11.94 10.28 -7.92
CA GLY A 424 -12.65 11.53 -8.19
C GLY A 424 -11.73 12.76 -8.15
N MET A 425 -10.86 12.88 -7.16
CA MET A 425 -9.86 13.95 -7.05
C MET A 425 -8.95 13.97 -8.28
N HIS A 426 -8.37 12.84 -8.64
CA HIS A 426 -7.46 12.73 -9.80
C HIS A 426 -8.19 13.02 -11.12
N SER A 427 -9.49 12.73 -11.20
CA SER A 427 -10.35 13.04 -12.35
C SER A 427 -10.76 14.50 -12.45
N THR A 428 -10.57 15.29 -11.40
CA THR A 428 -11.02 16.69 -11.30
C THR A 428 -9.90 17.67 -10.93
N ASN A 429 -8.71 17.44 -11.47
CA ASN A 429 -7.52 18.28 -11.27
C ASN A 429 -7.14 18.49 -9.79
N GLY A 430 -7.21 17.45 -8.98
CA GLY A 430 -6.86 17.48 -7.55
C GLY A 430 -7.91 18.16 -6.66
N SER A 431 -9.17 18.22 -7.09
CA SER A 431 -10.26 18.82 -6.29
C SER A 431 -10.48 18.07 -4.99
N ASN A 432 -10.48 18.79 -3.87
CA ASN A 432 -10.80 18.23 -2.55
C ASN A 432 -12.30 17.92 -2.35
N ASN A 433 -13.14 18.24 -3.33
CA ASN A 433 -14.58 17.94 -3.30
C ASN A 433 -15.04 17.50 -4.70
N PRO A 434 -14.68 16.27 -5.12
CA PRO A 434 -15.10 15.74 -6.41
C PRO A 434 -16.64 15.58 -6.47
N PRO A 435 -17.27 15.85 -7.63
CA PRO A 435 -18.71 15.70 -7.80
C PRO A 435 -19.20 14.28 -7.50
N ASN A 436 -20.39 14.15 -6.88
CA ASN A 436 -20.98 12.85 -6.54
C ASN A 436 -21.16 11.93 -7.76
N GLY A 437 -21.52 12.50 -8.92
CA GLY A 437 -21.64 11.72 -10.16
C GLY A 437 -20.34 11.04 -10.57
N ILE A 438 -19.18 11.69 -10.37
CA ILE A 438 -17.86 11.10 -10.66
C ILE A 438 -17.54 9.97 -9.67
N LYS A 439 -17.80 10.18 -8.38
CA LYS A 439 -17.64 9.13 -7.36
C LYS A 439 -18.53 7.93 -7.66
N PHE A 440 -19.78 8.17 -8.07
CA PHE A 440 -20.69 7.11 -8.47
C PHE A 440 -20.15 6.30 -9.66
N VAL A 441 -19.69 6.97 -10.72
CA VAL A 441 -19.14 6.28 -11.90
C VAL A 441 -17.93 5.46 -11.51
N TRP A 442 -16.99 6.01 -10.70
CA TRP A 442 -15.84 5.25 -10.25
C TRP A 442 -16.21 4.05 -9.38
N GLY A 443 -17.18 4.20 -8.48
CA GLY A 443 -17.66 3.07 -7.67
C GLY A 443 -18.29 1.97 -8.53
N MET A 444 -19.08 2.33 -9.55
CA MET A 444 -19.61 1.36 -10.50
C MET A 444 -18.51 0.69 -11.33
N VAL A 445 -17.51 1.45 -11.80
CA VAL A 445 -16.37 0.91 -12.54
C VAL A 445 -15.58 -0.08 -11.68
N LEU A 446 -15.31 0.24 -10.41
CA LEU A 446 -14.62 -0.68 -9.48
C LEU A 446 -15.40 -2.00 -9.35
N SER A 447 -16.68 -1.93 -9.05
CA SER A 447 -17.50 -3.12 -8.80
C SER A 447 -17.71 -3.96 -10.05
N VAL A 448 -18.05 -3.34 -11.18
CA VAL A 448 -18.26 -4.04 -12.44
C VAL A 448 -16.97 -4.67 -12.96
N THR A 449 -15.82 -3.97 -12.79
CA THR A 449 -14.51 -4.56 -13.15
C THR A 449 -14.19 -5.77 -12.28
N ALA A 450 -14.44 -5.70 -10.97
CA ALA A 450 -14.23 -6.84 -10.07
C ALA A 450 -15.08 -8.05 -10.47
N ILE A 451 -16.39 -7.84 -10.72
CA ILE A 451 -17.30 -8.91 -11.14
C ILE A 451 -16.88 -9.49 -12.50
N ALA A 452 -16.56 -8.64 -13.48
CA ALA A 452 -16.18 -9.08 -14.82
C ALA A 452 -14.89 -9.91 -14.81
N LEU A 453 -13.89 -9.50 -14.05
CA LEU A 453 -12.64 -10.25 -13.94
C LEU A 453 -12.81 -11.55 -13.15
N LEU A 454 -13.59 -11.55 -12.06
CA LEU A 454 -13.93 -12.78 -11.36
C LEU A 454 -14.69 -13.78 -12.24
N TYR A 455 -15.54 -13.28 -13.15
CA TYR A 455 -16.24 -14.09 -14.14
C TYR A 455 -15.27 -14.72 -15.15
N SER A 456 -14.27 -13.98 -15.62
CA SER A 456 -13.37 -14.42 -16.71
C SER A 456 -12.35 -15.49 -16.28
N GLY A 457 -11.85 -15.44 -15.04
CA GLY A 457 -10.80 -16.36 -14.56
C GLY A 457 -10.55 -16.27 -13.05
N GLY A 458 -11.57 -15.89 -12.28
CA GLY A 458 -11.49 -15.82 -10.82
C GLY A 458 -10.47 -14.80 -10.32
N LEU A 459 -9.91 -15.06 -9.15
CA LEU A 459 -8.89 -14.18 -8.54
C LEU A 459 -7.63 -14.06 -9.40
N GLN A 460 -7.26 -15.10 -10.15
CA GLN A 460 -6.06 -15.07 -11.00
C GLN A 460 -6.18 -14.01 -12.10
N ALA A 461 -7.34 -13.90 -12.76
CA ALA A 461 -7.57 -12.87 -13.78
C ALA A 461 -7.46 -11.45 -13.18
N VAL A 462 -7.97 -11.27 -11.97
CA VAL A 462 -7.87 -9.98 -11.25
C VAL A 462 -6.41 -9.62 -10.96
N GLN A 463 -5.63 -10.58 -10.47
CA GLN A 463 -4.20 -10.41 -10.18
C GLN A 463 -3.39 -10.14 -11.45
N ASN A 464 -3.64 -10.86 -12.53
CA ASN A 464 -2.93 -10.69 -13.80
C ASN A 464 -3.11 -9.26 -14.35
N VAL A 465 -4.35 -8.77 -14.40
CA VAL A 465 -4.65 -7.41 -14.87
C VAL A 465 -4.00 -6.35 -13.98
N MET A 466 -3.97 -6.56 -12.67
CA MET A 466 -3.32 -5.67 -11.73
C MET A 466 -1.80 -5.62 -11.94
N ILE A 467 -1.11 -6.76 -12.11
CA ILE A 467 0.34 -6.81 -12.36
C ILE A 467 0.68 -6.09 -13.66
N ILE A 468 -0.13 -6.29 -14.72
CA ILE A 468 0.04 -5.62 -16.01
C ILE A 468 -0.07 -4.09 -15.85
N ALA A 469 -1.06 -3.60 -15.10
CA ALA A 469 -1.25 -2.17 -14.89
C ALA A 469 -0.18 -1.56 -13.95
N ALA A 470 0.32 -2.31 -12.98
CA ALA A 470 1.36 -1.89 -12.06
C ALA A 470 2.71 -1.65 -12.73
N PHE A 471 3.04 -2.42 -13.78
CA PHE A 471 4.35 -2.36 -14.43
C PHE A 471 4.67 -0.96 -15.00
N PRO A 472 3.87 -0.35 -15.90
CA PRO A 472 4.15 1.00 -16.38
C PRO A 472 4.10 2.04 -15.27
N PHE A 473 3.25 1.84 -14.24
CA PHE A 473 3.20 2.75 -13.11
C PHE A 473 4.45 2.69 -12.22
N SER A 474 5.10 1.53 -12.11
CA SER A 474 6.38 1.39 -11.40
C SER A 474 7.49 2.28 -12.00
N ILE A 475 7.50 2.46 -13.32
CA ILE A 475 8.43 3.35 -14.02
C ILE A 475 8.15 4.81 -13.66
N ILE A 476 6.86 5.19 -13.58
CA ILE A 476 6.44 6.52 -13.14
C ILE A 476 6.92 6.77 -11.70
N LEU A 477 6.79 5.80 -10.80
CA LEU A 477 7.31 5.91 -9.43
C LEU A 477 8.83 6.14 -9.38
N LEU A 478 9.60 5.45 -10.19
CA LEU A 478 11.05 5.71 -10.31
C LEU A 478 11.32 7.14 -10.78
N MET A 479 10.58 7.63 -11.77
CA MET A 479 10.70 9.02 -12.22
C MET A 479 10.35 10.00 -11.11
N MET A 480 9.34 9.70 -10.26
CA MET A 480 8.98 10.52 -9.10
C MET A 480 10.13 10.60 -8.08
N VAL A 481 10.86 9.51 -7.84
CA VAL A 481 12.06 9.50 -6.99
C VAL A 481 13.14 10.44 -7.53
N PHE A 482 13.47 10.35 -8.81
CA PHE A 482 14.46 11.24 -9.42
C PHE A 482 14.02 12.70 -9.38
N SER A 483 12.74 12.96 -9.61
CA SER A 483 12.15 14.30 -9.52
C SER A 483 12.26 14.87 -8.10
N LEU A 484 11.94 14.08 -7.10
CA LEU A 484 12.06 14.44 -5.69
C LEU A 484 13.51 14.80 -5.33
N ILE A 485 14.46 13.92 -5.64
CA ILE A 485 15.88 14.14 -5.33
C ILE A 485 16.39 15.41 -6.01
N LYS A 486 16.04 15.65 -7.30
CA LYS A 486 16.41 16.86 -8.03
C LYS A 486 15.85 18.10 -7.35
N SER A 487 14.59 18.08 -6.92
CA SER A 487 13.94 19.21 -6.27
C SER A 487 14.50 19.49 -4.87
N LEU A 488 14.79 18.45 -4.09
CA LEU A 488 15.42 18.58 -2.76
C LEU A 488 16.84 19.18 -2.85
N ARG A 489 17.63 18.76 -3.83
CA ARG A 489 18.97 19.33 -4.07
C ARG A 489 18.89 20.82 -4.42
N SER A 490 17.99 21.22 -5.28
CA SER A 490 17.77 22.62 -5.65
C SER A 490 17.34 23.47 -4.45
N GLU A 491 16.47 22.96 -3.59
CA GLU A 491 16.02 23.66 -2.40
C GLU A 491 17.14 23.89 -1.40
N ARG A 492 17.98 22.90 -1.14
CA ARG A 492 19.13 23.04 -0.24
C ARG A 492 20.13 24.08 -0.74
N SER A 493 20.37 24.13 -2.04
CA SER A 493 21.24 25.13 -2.66
C SER A 493 20.75 26.57 -2.36
N GLN A 494 19.43 26.79 -2.43
CA GLN A 494 18.83 28.09 -2.11
C GLN A 494 18.97 28.48 -0.64
N PHE A 495 18.85 27.52 0.30
CA PHE A 495 19.10 27.77 1.73
C PHE A 495 20.56 28.13 2.02
N SER A 496 21.51 27.49 1.34
CA SER A 496 22.94 27.80 1.49
C SER A 496 23.30 29.18 0.95
N THR A 497 22.65 29.63 -0.10
CA THR A 497 22.91 30.94 -0.74
C THR A 497 22.26 32.09 0.04
N ASN A 498 21.16 31.82 0.76
CA ASN A 498 20.42 32.81 1.54
C ASN A 498 20.86 32.94 2.99
N GLN A 499 21.85 32.15 3.47
CA GLN A 499 22.52 32.48 4.73
C GLN A 499 23.35 33.75 4.53
N PRO A 500 23.13 34.81 5.33
CA PRO A 500 24.01 35.95 5.28
C PRO A 500 25.43 35.46 5.51
N GLN A 501 26.32 35.72 4.56
CA GLN A 501 27.74 35.52 4.78
C GLN A 501 28.06 36.32 6.05
N LEU A 502 28.43 35.63 7.12
CA LEU A 502 29.10 36.24 8.25
C LEU A 502 30.38 36.85 7.67
N VAL A 503 30.30 38.12 7.31
CA VAL A 503 31.45 38.96 7.01
C VAL A 503 32.23 39.00 8.31
N ILE A 504 33.20 38.12 8.41
CA ILE A 504 34.26 38.26 9.39
C ILE A 504 34.96 39.53 9.01
N ARG A 505 34.53 40.64 9.63
CA ARG A 505 35.27 41.90 9.65
C ARG A 505 36.60 41.57 10.31
N LYS A 506 37.65 41.35 9.53
CA LYS A 506 39.01 41.56 9.96
C LYS A 506 39.09 43.00 10.43
N GLN A 507 38.93 43.27 11.70
CA GLN A 507 39.41 44.48 12.29
C GLN A 507 40.93 44.43 12.11
N SER A 508 41.41 45.22 11.15
CA SER A 508 42.79 45.54 11.00
C SER A 508 43.28 46.12 12.32
N ARG A 509 44.28 45.48 12.92
CA ARG A 509 45.17 46.03 13.92
C ARG A 509 45.98 47.13 13.22
N GLU A 510 45.48 48.35 13.21
CA GLU A 510 46.22 49.54 12.70
C GLU A 510 46.00 50.76 13.58
N ASP A 511 45.58 50.63 14.84
CA ASP A 511 45.43 51.82 15.74
C ASP A 511 46.15 51.62 17.09
N GLU A 512 47.29 51.00 17.11
CA GLU A 512 48.11 50.88 18.34
C GLU A 512 49.58 51.31 18.16
N ASP A 513 49.88 52.26 17.27
CA ASP A 513 51.28 52.72 17.11
C ASP A 513 51.41 54.24 16.92
N ASP A 514 50.54 55.03 17.54
CA ASP A 514 50.73 56.50 17.49
C ASP A 514 50.36 57.23 18.80
N SER A 515 50.94 56.83 19.91
CA SER A 515 50.89 57.64 21.14
C SER A 515 52.10 57.46 22.06
N SER A 516 53.30 57.64 21.49
CA SER A 516 54.50 57.81 22.33
C SER A 516 55.48 58.77 21.69
N THR A 517 55.18 60.02 21.64
CA THR A 517 56.16 61.10 21.65
C THR A 517 55.47 62.41 21.91
N THR A 518 55.64 62.92 23.09
CA THR A 518 55.94 64.30 23.43
C THR A 518 55.52 64.54 24.86
N ASP A 519 56.53 64.49 25.70
CA ASP A 519 56.53 65.29 26.90
C ASP A 519 57.93 65.84 27.10
N LYS A 520 58.09 67.11 26.89
CA LYS A 520 59.11 67.97 27.44
C LYS A 520 58.61 69.38 27.37
N ASP A 521 58.14 69.92 28.44
CA ASP A 521 58.56 71.05 29.25
C ASP A 521 57.53 71.30 30.35
#